data_d218216ed71e7d62a1f84e0f7f6f798c
#
_entry.id   d218216ed71e7d62a1f84e0f7f6f798c
#
_cell.length_a   1.000
_cell.length_b   1.000
_cell.length_c   1.000
_cell.angle_alpha   90.00
_cell.angle_beta   90.00
_cell.angle_gamma   90.00
#
_symmetry.space_group_name_H-M   'P 1'
#
loop_
_entity.id
_entity.type
_entity.pdbx_description
1 polymer ?
#
loop_
_entity_poly.entity_id
_entity_poly.type
_entity_poly.pdbx_seq_one_letter_code
_entity_poly.pdbx_strand_id
1 'polypeptide(L)'
;MNSIISKLNDKRILIFGYGREGKSTENFIKKHVRYKSLDIFEGSILQIDEDKYDVIIKSPGIVMLDDNPKYTSQTELFLDEYHAKTIGVTGTKGKSTTSAMLANVLKGCGVKALLLGNIGKPCFDYIDDIDDDTWIVFELSCHQLLHINKAPHIAIFLNLFEEHLDYYKTLEKYFYAKSNIISHQSENDFCFVGENVPDIEHKSEMKIISSPERDYELNILGEHNKINAEFVFEVAKLFYKADDEIILKGIKEFKGLPHRLEYFAEIDKVRYYDDSISTIPEACINAVKSVENVGSVIVGGMDRGIDYDILADFIRDNENILFILCYETGLRISKMLGFEYEDNSIYPEEFGNIMSTTYVGSWEEIEDVSLPNNVMLTVNLDYAVRLAKQNTKPGMACILSPAAPSYGYFKNFEERGEYFKQLVEQKESD
;
A
#
# COMPACT_ATOMS: atom_id res chain seq x y z
N MET A 1 -27.24 -0.55 -2.18
CA MET A 1 -27.46 -1.41 -0.99
C MET A 1 -28.55 -2.47 -1.18
N ASN A 2 -29.62 -2.18 -1.92
CA ASN A 2 -30.76 -3.10 -2.09
C ASN A 2 -30.43 -4.42 -2.79
N SER A 3 -29.58 -4.41 -3.82
CA SER A 3 -29.13 -5.62 -4.52
C SER A 3 -28.34 -6.56 -3.60
N ILE A 4 -27.42 -6.02 -2.82
CA ILE A 4 -26.61 -6.78 -1.85
C ILE A 4 -27.53 -7.46 -0.83
N ILE A 5 -28.44 -6.69 -0.22
CA ILE A 5 -29.37 -7.20 0.78
C ILE A 5 -30.28 -8.29 0.17
N SER A 6 -30.79 -8.09 -1.06
CA SER A 6 -31.66 -9.08 -1.70
C SER A 6 -30.95 -10.41 -1.99
N LYS A 7 -29.66 -10.39 -2.31
CA LYS A 7 -28.84 -11.58 -2.52
C LYS A 7 -28.57 -12.36 -1.23
N LEU A 8 -28.51 -11.68 -0.09
CA LEU A 8 -28.12 -12.25 1.20
C LEU A 8 -29.31 -12.57 2.13
N ASN A 9 -30.48 -11.93 1.93
CA ASN A 9 -31.63 -12.15 2.77
C ASN A 9 -32.14 -13.59 2.72
N ASP A 10 -32.51 -14.11 3.90
CA ASP A 10 -33.05 -15.46 4.12
C ASP A 10 -32.08 -16.58 3.65
N LYS A 11 -30.77 -16.33 3.63
CA LYS A 11 -29.73 -17.28 3.25
C LYS A 11 -28.98 -17.82 4.45
N ARG A 12 -28.42 -19.02 4.29
CA ARG A 12 -27.36 -19.59 5.14
C ARG A 12 -26.04 -19.12 4.58
N ILE A 13 -25.33 -18.32 5.33
CA ILE A 13 -24.15 -17.58 4.84
C ILE A 13 -22.91 -18.09 5.55
N LEU A 14 -21.85 -18.35 4.79
CA LEU A 14 -20.50 -18.58 5.32
C LEU A 14 -19.60 -17.39 4.94
N ILE A 15 -18.89 -16.84 5.93
CA ILE A 15 -17.76 -15.93 5.68
C ILE A 15 -16.50 -16.80 5.71
N PHE A 16 -15.82 -16.90 4.57
CA PHE A 16 -14.60 -17.68 4.42
C PHE A 16 -13.37 -16.77 4.39
N GLY A 17 -12.59 -16.81 5.46
CA GLY A 17 -11.50 -15.91 5.79
C GLY A 17 -11.96 -14.70 6.62
N TYR A 18 -11.32 -14.50 7.79
CA TYR A 18 -11.79 -13.53 8.79
C TYR A 18 -10.77 -12.42 9.05
N GLY A 19 -10.10 -11.96 7.99
CA GLY A 19 -9.28 -10.76 7.98
C GLY A 19 -10.11 -9.47 8.03
N ARG A 20 -9.57 -8.35 7.54
CA ARG A 20 -10.26 -7.05 7.52
C ARG A 20 -11.61 -7.11 6.79
N GLU A 21 -11.63 -7.68 5.57
CA GLU A 21 -12.86 -7.79 4.77
C GLU A 21 -13.89 -8.74 5.40
N GLY A 22 -13.44 -9.87 5.96
CA GLY A 22 -14.35 -10.81 6.64
C GLY A 22 -15.06 -10.18 7.84
N LYS A 23 -14.34 -9.41 8.66
CA LYS A 23 -14.91 -8.67 9.80
C LYS A 23 -15.89 -7.57 9.35
N SER A 24 -15.53 -6.83 8.30
CA SER A 24 -16.40 -5.83 7.68
C SER A 24 -17.68 -6.45 7.12
N THR A 25 -17.55 -7.62 6.44
CA THR A 25 -18.68 -8.38 5.91
C THR A 25 -19.61 -8.85 7.04
N GLU A 26 -19.06 -9.38 8.13
CA GLU A 26 -19.86 -9.79 9.29
C GLU A 26 -20.65 -8.62 9.87
N ASN A 27 -19.98 -7.48 10.09
CA ASN A 27 -20.62 -6.28 10.63
C ASN A 27 -21.77 -5.80 9.74
N PHE A 28 -21.54 -5.77 8.42
CA PHE A 28 -22.57 -5.40 7.46
C PHE A 28 -23.77 -6.36 7.49
N ILE A 29 -23.52 -7.69 7.48
CA ILE A 29 -24.58 -8.69 7.50
C ILE A 29 -25.39 -8.58 8.78
N LYS A 30 -24.75 -8.48 9.95
CA LYS A 30 -25.44 -8.34 11.24
C LYS A 30 -26.30 -7.08 11.33
N LYS A 31 -25.88 -6.01 10.67
CA LYS A 31 -26.59 -4.73 10.70
C LYS A 31 -27.75 -4.62 9.70
N HIS A 32 -27.57 -5.19 8.49
CA HIS A 32 -28.44 -4.87 7.35
C HIS A 32 -29.18 -6.07 6.76
N VAL A 33 -28.79 -7.33 7.08
CA VAL A 33 -29.31 -8.53 6.42
C VAL A 33 -30.09 -9.40 7.38
N ARG A 34 -31.29 -9.85 6.96
CA ARG A 34 -32.03 -10.89 7.66
C ARG A 34 -31.58 -12.27 7.16
N TYR A 35 -30.63 -12.89 7.84
CA TYR A 35 -30.06 -14.19 7.46
C TYR A 35 -30.68 -15.38 8.24
N LYS A 36 -30.60 -16.61 7.70
CA LYS A 36 -30.99 -17.86 8.38
C LYS A 36 -29.90 -18.35 9.34
N SER A 37 -28.66 -18.36 8.86
CA SER A 37 -27.46 -18.63 9.66
C SER A 37 -26.29 -17.83 9.11
N LEU A 38 -25.33 -17.50 9.97
CA LEU A 38 -24.09 -16.81 9.65
C LEU A 38 -22.95 -17.51 10.37
N ASP A 39 -22.10 -18.20 9.62
CA ASP A 39 -20.95 -18.91 10.13
C ASP A 39 -19.66 -18.25 9.61
N ILE A 40 -18.58 -18.42 10.36
CA ILE A 40 -17.23 -17.91 10.01
C ILE A 40 -16.30 -19.12 9.96
N PHE A 41 -15.47 -19.19 8.94
CA PHE A 41 -14.48 -20.24 8.77
C PHE A 41 -13.13 -19.72 8.33
N GLU A 42 -12.09 -20.21 8.99
CA GLU A 42 -10.69 -20.00 8.62
C GLU A 42 -10.03 -21.39 8.54
N GLY A 43 -9.54 -21.75 7.36
CA GLY A 43 -8.95 -23.06 7.12
C GLY A 43 -8.84 -23.38 5.63
N SER A 44 -8.74 -24.65 5.31
CA SER A 44 -8.68 -25.13 3.93
C SER A 44 -10.07 -25.18 3.30
N ILE A 45 -10.19 -24.74 2.04
CA ILE A 45 -11.43 -24.84 1.24
C ILE A 45 -11.97 -26.29 1.19
N LEU A 46 -11.08 -27.28 1.23
CA LEU A 46 -11.44 -28.72 1.23
C LEU A 46 -12.22 -29.17 2.48
N GLN A 47 -12.25 -28.35 3.54
CA GLN A 47 -12.95 -28.64 4.79
C GLN A 47 -14.36 -28.05 4.83
N ILE A 48 -14.74 -27.28 3.81
CA ILE A 48 -16.05 -26.64 3.73
C ILE A 48 -17.07 -27.63 3.17
N ASP A 49 -18.14 -27.88 3.94
CA ASP A 49 -19.34 -28.56 3.48
C ASP A 49 -20.26 -27.53 2.80
N GLU A 50 -20.07 -27.33 1.51
CA GLU A 50 -20.77 -26.31 0.71
C GLU A 50 -22.28 -26.49 0.67
N ASP A 51 -22.81 -27.71 0.93
CA ASP A 51 -24.26 -27.97 0.94
C ASP A 51 -24.97 -27.36 2.15
N LYS A 52 -24.21 -27.01 3.19
CA LYS A 52 -24.74 -26.29 4.35
C LYS A 52 -25.09 -24.84 4.05
N TYR A 53 -24.54 -24.26 2.99
CA TYR A 53 -24.61 -22.83 2.72
C TYR A 53 -25.31 -22.52 1.40
N ASP A 54 -26.02 -21.42 1.36
CA ASP A 54 -26.64 -20.87 0.16
C ASP A 54 -25.70 -19.83 -0.50
N VAL A 55 -24.85 -19.16 0.30
CA VAL A 55 -23.84 -18.18 -0.14
C VAL A 55 -22.59 -18.32 0.70
N ILE A 56 -21.43 -18.27 0.05
CA ILE A 56 -20.11 -18.30 0.68
C ILE A 56 -19.35 -17.02 0.24
N ILE A 57 -19.11 -16.11 1.19
CA ILE A 57 -18.40 -14.85 0.94
C ILE A 57 -16.93 -15.06 1.29
N LYS A 58 -16.08 -15.19 0.28
CA LYS A 58 -14.66 -15.45 0.46
C LYS A 58 -13.81 -14.18 0.53
N SER A 59 -12.74 -14.22 1.32
CA SER A 59 -11.69 -13.19 1.27
C SER A 59 -10.90 -13.25 -0.04
N PRO A 60 -10.38 -12.12 -0.57
CA PRO A 60 -9.74 -12.06 -1.90
C PRO A 60 -8.56 -13.02 -2.09
N GLY A 61 -7.71 -13.19 -1.07
CA GLY A 61 -6.52 -14.06 -1.14
C GLY A 61 -6.80 -15.57 -1.14
N ILE A 62 -8.06 -15.99 -1.00
CA ILE A 62 -8.43 -17.42 -0.99
C ILE A 62 -8.54 -17.93 -2.43
N VAL A 63 -7.76 -18.97 -2.75
CA VAL A 63 -7.78 -19.63 -4.05
C VAL A 63 -9.03 -20.52 -4.16
N MET A 64 -9.79 -20.34 -5.23
CA MET A 64 -10.90 -21.22 -5.58
C MET A 64 -10.40 -22.46 -6.31
N LEU A 65 -11.08 -23.59 -6.11
CA LEU A 65 -10.77 -24.86 -6.80
C LEU A 65 -11.54 -24.97 -8.13
N ASP A 66 -12.74 -24.39 -8.18
CA ASP A 66 -13.65 -24.39 -9.32
C ASP A 66 -14.57 -23.18 -9.30
N ASP A 67 -15.37 -23.00 -10.36
CA ASP A 67 -16.35 -21.93 -10.51
C ASP A 67 -17.70 -22.30 -9.87
N ASN A 68 -17.74 -22.46 -8.56
CA ASN A 68 -18.99 -22.74 -7.86
C ASN A 68 -19.79 -21.43 -7.65
N PRO A 69 -21.04 -21.32 -8.16
CA PRO A 69 -21.84 -20.10 -8.08
C PRO A 69 -22.29 -19.71 -6.66
N LYS A 70 -22.08 -20.56 -5.66
CA LYS A 70 -22.32 -20.21 -4.25
C LYS A 70 -21.29 -19.24 -3.71
N TYR A 71 -20.10 -19.19 -4.32
CA TYR A 71 -19.04 -18.29 -3.89
C TYR A 71 -19.22 -16.89 -4.47
N THR A 72 -18.97 -15.91 -3.64
CA THR A 72 -18.89 -14.49 -3.98
C THR A 72 -17.84 -13.80 -3.13
N SER A 73 -17.65 -12.52 -3.34
CA SER A 73 -16.74 -11.68 -2.55
C SER A 73 -17.41 -10.37 -2.15
N GLN A 74 -16.84 -9.70 -1.16
CA GLN A 74 -17.30 -8.36 -0.79
C GLN A 74 -17.21 -7.39 -1.98
N THR A 75 -16.13 -7.48 -2.77
CA THR A 75 -15.91 -6.65 -3.97
C THR A 75 -16.97 -6.91 -5.04
N GLU A 76 -17.28 -8.18 -5.34
CA GLU A 76 -18.30 -8.53 -6.33
C GLU A 76 -19.67 -8.02 -5.92
N LEU A 77 -20.09 -8.29 -4.67
CA LEU A 77 -21.37 -7.80 -4.14
C LEU A 77 -21.47 -6.27 -4.19
N PHE A 78 -20.38 -5.59 -3.90
CA PHE A 78 -20.30 -4.13 -3.94
C PHE A 78 -20.43 -3.58 -5.35
N LEU A 79 -19.71 -4.14 -6.32
CA LEU A 79 -19.80 -3.74 -7.73
C LEU A 79 -21.16 -4.07 -8.35
N ASP A 80 -21.83 -5.13 -7.93
CA ASP A 80 -23.19 -5.42 -8.36
C ASP A 80 -24.19 -4.29 -8.06
N GLU A 81 -23.97 -3.56 -6.98
CA GLU A 81 -24.84 -2.44 -6.56
C GLU A 81 -24.33 -1.09 -7.07
N TYR A 82 -23.02 -0.85 -7.00
CA TYR A 82 -22.45 0.50 -7.14
C TYR A 82 -21.60 0.70 -8.40
N HIS A 83 -21.49 -0.29 -9.31
CA HIS A 83 -20.63 -0.20 -10.49
C HIS A 83 -20.84 1.08 -11.31
N ALA A 84 -22.08 1.55 -11.47
CA ALA A 84 -22.44 2.73 -12.28
C ALA A 84 -21.88 4.06 -11.74
N LYS A 85 -21.44 4.11 -10.48
CA LYS A 85 -20.83 5.26 -9.83
C LYS A 85 -19.40 4.96 -9.35
N THR A 86 -18.78 3.89 -9.88
CA THR A 86 -17.46 3.45 -9.47
C THR A 86 -16.41 3.76 -10.54
N ILE A 87 -15.30 4.34 -10.09
CA ILE A 87 -14.04 4.48 -10.83
C ILE A 87 -13.10 3.44 -10.22
N GLY A 88 -12.85 2.35 -10.94
CA GLY A 88 -11.94 1.29 -10.50
C GLY A 88 -10.51 1.56 -10.93
N VAL A 89 -9.54 1.39 -10.02
CA VAL A 89 -8.13 1.59 -10.32
C VAL A 89 -7.36 0.31 -10.04
N THR A 90 -6.72 -0.25 -11.06
CA THR A 90 -5.81 -1.40 -10.95
C THR A 90 -4.49 -1.15 -11.68
N GLY A 91 -3.57 -2.06 -11.54
CA GLY A 91 -2.22 -2.03 -12.11
C GLY A 91 -1.26 -2.82 -11.22
N THR A 92 -0.05 -3.02 -11.69
CA THR A 92 0.98 -3.59 -10.81
C THR A 92 1.47 -2.52 -9.83
N LYS A 93 1.84 -1.34 -10.31
CA LYS A 93 2.33 -0.21 -9.51
C LYS A 93 1.44 1.02 -9.70
N GLY A 94 1.50 1.97 -8.77
CA GLY A 94 0.82 3.28 -8.87
C GLY A 94 -0.63 3.33 -8.41
N LYS A 95 -1.30 2.20 -8.15
CA LYS A 95 -2.73 2.13 -7.77
C LYS A 95 -3.12 3.10 -6.66
N SER A 96 -2.47 2.99 -5.51
CA SER A 96 -2.83 3.79 -4.32
C SER A 96 -2.61 5.28 -4.54
N THR A 97 -1.49 5.65 -5.18
CA THR A 97 -1.17 7.05 -5.50
C THR A 97 -2.21 7.64 -6.45
N THR A 98 -2.52 6.92 -7.55
CA THR A 98 -3.51 7.36 -8.54
C THR A 98 -4.91 7.47 -7.94
N SER A 99 -5.35 6.45 -7.16
CA SER A 99 -6.65 6.47 -6.51
C SER A 99 -6.80 7.62 -5.53
N ALA A 100 -5.78 7.87 -4.69
CA ALA A 100 -5.84 8.95 -3.71
C ALA A 100 -5.76 10.33 -4.37
N MET A 101 -4.88 10.50 -5.37
CA MET A 101 -4.77 11.74 -6.14
C MET A 101 -6.09 12.04 -6.86
N LEU A 102 -6.69 11.04 -7.51
CA LEU A 102 -7.99 11.19 -8.19
C LEU A 102 -9.10 11.58 -7.24
N ALA A 103 -9.23 10.90 -6.10
CA ALA A 103 -10.23 11.24 -5.09
C ALA A 103 -10.05 12.67 -4.57
N ASN A 104 -8.80 13.12 -4.38
CA ASN A 104 -8.49 14.49 -3.96
C ASN A 104 -8.88 15.52 -5.05
N VAL A 105 -8.51 15.28 -6.30
CA VAL A 105 -8.84 16.13 -7.44
C VAL A 105 -10.34 16.26 -7.64
N LEU A 106 -11.07 15.12 -7.62
CA LEU A 106 -12.53 15.13 -7.77
C LEU A 106 -13.23 15.93 -6.67
N LYS A 107 -12.76 15.80 -5.41
CA LYS A 107 -13.26 16.64 -4.31
C LYS A 107 -12.98 18.11 -4.54
N GLY A 108 -11.78 18.46 -5.02
CA GLY A 108 -11.43 19.83 -5.41
C GLY A 108 -12.33 20.39 -6.52
N CYS A 109 -12.79 19.54 -7.44
CA CYS A 109 -13.77 19.87 -8.48
C CYS A 109 -15.22 19.91 -7.98
N GLY A 110 -15.46 19.72 -6.68
CA GLY A 110 -16.81 19.72 -6.08
C GLY A 110 -17.61 18.44 -6.33
N VAL A 111 -16.94 17.36 -6.70
CA VAL A 111 -17.53 16.00 -6.80
C VAL A 111 -17.47 15.32 -5.44
N LYS A 112 -18.59 14.78 -4.96
CA LYS A 112 -18.60 13.97 -3.75
C LYS A 112 -17.94 12.62 -4.06
N ALA A 113 -16.67 12.44 -3.66
CA ALA A 113 -15.88 11.23 -3.94
C ALA A 113 -15.46 10.53 -2.65
N LEU A 114 -15.62 9.21 -2.60
CA LEU A 114 -15.10 8.32 -1.54
C LEU A 114 -13.97 7.47 -2.11
N LEU A 115 -12.89 7.34 -1.33
CA LEU A 115 -11.78 6.45 -1.64
C LEU A 115 -11.89 5.18 -0.80
N LEU A 116 -11.93 4.03 -1.43
CA LEU A 116 -12.04 2.72 -0.77
C LEU A 116 -11.26 1.61 -1.47
N GLY A 117 -11.31 0.42 -0.88
CA GLY A 117 -10.79 -0.82 -1.44
C GLY A 117 -9.51 -1.30 -0.76
N ASN A 118 -8.52 -1.67 -1.56
CA ASN A 118 -7.23 -2.18 -1.07
C ASN A 118 -6.44 -1.14 -0.23
N ILE A 119 -6.75 0.13 -0.42
CA ILE A 119 -6.31 1.25 0.41
C ILE A 119 -7.42 1.64 1.40
N GLY A 120 -7.07 1.89 2.65
CA GLY A 120 -8.00 2.33 3.68
C GLY A 120 -8.83 1.20 4.27
N LYS A 121 -10.17 1.40 4.33
CA LYS A 121 -11.11 0.45 4.90
C LYS A 121 -11.80 -0.40 3.82
N PRO A 122 -12.28 -1.61 4.16
CA PRO A 122 -13.12 -2.41 3.28
C PRO A 122 -14.36 -1.66 2.80
N CYS A 123 -14.84 -1.98 1.58
CA CYS A 123 -15.91 -1.20 0.96
C CYS A 123 -17.25 -1.26 1.74
N PHE A 124 -17.54 -2.33 2.44
CA PHE A 124 -18.77 -2.43 3.23
C PHE A 124 -18.81 -1.50 4.45
N ASP A 125 -17.65 -1.07 4.97
CA ASP A 125 -17.59 -0.09 6.07
C ASP A 125 -18.07 1.30 5.68
N TYR A 126 -18.19 1.58 4.36
CA TYR A 126 -18.61 2.87 3.83
C TYR A 126 -20.03 2.89 3.24
N ILE A 127 -20.74 1.75 3.25
CA ILE A 127 -22.04 1.64 2.56
C ILE A 127 -23.05 2.67 3.05
N ASP A 128 -23.05 3.00 4.35
CA ASP A 128 -23.96 3.98 4.92
C ASP A 128 -23.63 5.43 4.55
N ASP A 129 -22.41 5.68 4.05
CA ASP A 129 -21.93 7.00 3.63
C ASP A 129 -22.18 7.28 2.13
N ILE A 130 -22.66 6.26 1.39
CA ILE A 130 -22.91 6.34 -0.05
C ILE A 130 -24.35 6.76 -0.31
N ASP A 131 -24.52 7.86 -1.03
CA ASP A 131 -25.79 8.32 -1.59
C ASP A 131 -25.72 8.40 -3.13
N ASP A 132 -26.83 8.85 -3.75
CA ASP A 132 -26.96 8.89 -5.21
C ASP A 132 -25.97 9.83 -5.91
N ASP A 133 -25.39 10.80 -5.20
CA ASP A 133 -24.42 11.77 -5.73
C ASP A 133 -22.97 11.32 -5.48
N THR A 134 -22.77 10.26 -4.72
CA THR A 134 -21.43 9.79 -4.31
C THR A 134 -20.76 9.00 -5.43
N TRP A 135 -19.59 9.46 -5.87
CA TRP A 135 -18.67 8.70 -6.72
C TRP A 135 -17.68 7.92 -5.87
N ILE A 136 -17.34 6.74 -6.32
CA ILE A 136 -16.50 5.79 -5.61
C ILE A 136 -15.19 5.64 -6.39
N VAL A 137 -14.08 6.03 -5.81
CA VAL A 137 -12.75 5.71 -6.31
C VAL A 137 -12.28 4.44 -5.61
N PHE A 138 -12.27 3.32 -6.33
CA PHE A 138 -12.06 1.98 -5.79
C PHE A 138 -10.72 1.41 -6.23
N GLU A 139 -9.75 1.36 -5.30
CA GLU A 139 -8.50 0.65 -5.56
C GLU A 139 -8.74 -0.86 -5.53
N LEU A 140 -8.48 -1.53 -6.66
CA LEU A 140 -8.76 -2.94 -6.86
C LEU A 140 -7.48 -3.75 -7.11
N SER A 141 -7.23 -4.73 -6.25
CA SER A 141 -6.17 -5.72 -6.44
C SER A 141 -6.58 -6.79 -7.47
N CYS A 142 -5.60 -7.54 -7.99
CA CYS A 142 -5.85 -8.67 -8.86
C CYS A 142 -6.72 -9.75 -8.20
N HIS A 143 -6.54 -10.00 -6.90
CA HIS A 143 -7.33 -10.98 -6.15
C HIS A 143 -8.81 -10.56 -6.00
N GLN A 144 -9.06 -9.26 -5.87
CA GLN A 144 -10.42 -8.72 -5.81
C GLN A 144 -11.12 -8.77 -7.17
N LEU A 145 -10.38 -8.59 -8.26
CA LEU A 145 -10.90 -8.58 -9.62
C LEU A 145 -11.15 -9.98 -10.22
N LEU A 146 -10.54 -11.04 -9.65
CA LEU A 146 -10.50 -12.37 -10.27
C LEU A 146 -11.89 -12.95 -10.59
N HIS A 147 -12.89 -12.66 -9.77
CA HIS A 147 -14.23 -13.26 -9.87
C HIS A 147 -15.37 -12.22 -9.91
N ILE A 148 -15.09 -10.99 -10.36
CA ILE A 148 -16.17 -10.00 -10.53
C ILE A 148 -16.97 -10.29 -11.80
N ASN A 149 -18.29 -10.03 -11.75
CA ASN A 149 -19.21 -10.16 -12.88
C ASN A 149 -19.64 -8.80 -13.46
N LYS A 150 -19.35 -7.71 -12.75
CA LYS A 150 -19.59 -6.34 -13.20
C LYS A 150 -18.33 -5.49 -13.01
N ALA A 151 -17.97 -4.80 -14.09
CA ALA A 151 -16.86 -3.86 -14.07
C ALA A 151 -17.31 -2.47 -13.58
N PRO A 152 -16.40 -1.65 -13.03
CA PRO A 152 -16.65 -0.24 -12.77
C PRO A 152 -17.04 0.52 -14.05
N HIS A 153 -17.87 1.57 -13.91
CA HIS A 153 -18.23 2.46 -15.02
C HIS A 153 -17.00 3.14 -15.65
N ILE A 154 -16.04 3.53 -14.82
CA ILE A 154 -14.76 4.05 -15.31
C ILE A 154 -13.66 3.12 -14.79
N ALA A 155 -12.86 2.56 -15.67
CA ALA A 155 -11.77 1.66 -15.35
C ALA A 155 -10.40 2.31 -15.65
N ILE A 156 -9.45 2.18 -14.73
CA ILE A 156 -8.07 2.58 -14.91
C ILE A 156 -7.19 1.33 -14.74
N PHE A 157 -6.45 0.94 -15.80
CA PHE A 157 -5.44 -0.10 -15.74
C PHE A 157 -4.06 0.50 -16.03
N LEU A 158 -3.36 0.90 -14.96
CA LEU A 158 -2.16 1.73 -15.05
C LEU A 158 -0.99 1.07 -15.78
N ASN A 159 -0.68 -0.18 -15.44
CA ASN A 159 0.47 -0.91 -15.97
C ASN A 159 0.42 -2.39 -15.58
N LEU A 160 1.20 -3.20 -16.31
CA LEU A 160 1.38 -4.62 -16.02
C LEU A 160 2.87 -4.97 -16.00
N PHE A 161 3.36 -5.48 -14.86
CA PHE A 161 4.68 -6.06 -14.67
C PHE A 161 4.54 -7.40 -13.94
N GLU A 162 5.57 -8.23 -13.95
CA GLU A 162 5.57 -9.48 -13.20
C GLU A 162 5.47 -9.24 -11.69
N GLU A 163 4.43 -9.80 -11.09
CA GLU A 163 4.18 -9.79 -9.63
C GLU A 163 3.22 -10.92 -9.28
N HIS A 164 3.23 -11.40 -8.02
CA HIS A 164 2.33 -12.46 -7.54
C HIS A 164 2.37 -13.79 -8.31
N LEU A 165 3.53 -14.15 -8.89
CA LEU A 165 3.68 -15.41 -9.63
C LEU A 165 3.65 -16.64 -8.73
N ASP A 166 3.89 -16.50 -7.43
CA ASP A 166 3.64 -17.51 -6.40
C ASP A 166 2.17 -17.95 -6.37
N TYR A 167 1.23 -17.01 -6.55
CA TYR A 167 -0.22 -17.24 -6.60
C TYR A 167 -0.69 -17.62 -8.00
N TYR A 168 -0.44 -16.76 -9.00
CA TYR A 168 -1.00 -16.90 -10.36
C TYR A 168 -0.24 -17.87 -11.25
N LYS A 169 1.01 -18.23 -10.92
CA LYS A 169 1.93 -19.13 -11.66
C LYS A 169 2.42 -18.55 -12.99
N THR A 170 1.66 -17.73 -13.69
CA THR A 170 2.04 -17.09 -14.95
C THR A 170 1.58 -15.64 -15.02
N LEU A 171 2.30 -14.82 -15.79
CA LEU A 171 1.92 -13.42 -16.06
C LEU A 171 0.56 -13.34 -16.77
N GLU A 172 0.26 -14.29 -17.63
CA GLU A 172 -1.02 -14.37 -18.36
C GLU A 172 -2.23 -14.51 -17.41
N LYS A 173 -2.15 -15.39 -16.41
CA LYS A 173 -3.21 -15.53 -15.40
C LYS A 173 -3.35 -14.29 -14.52
N TYR A 174 -2.23 -13.65 -14.19
CA TYR A 174 -2.22 -12.39 -13.46
C TYR A 174 -2.84 -11.24 -14.27
N PHE A 175 -2.52 -11.18 -15.58
CA PHE A 175 -3.16 -10.26 -16.52
C PHE A 175 -4.66 -10.52 -16.62
N TYR A 176 -5.08 -11.78 -16.84
CA TYR A 176 -6.49 -12.17 -16.90
C TYR A 176 -7.27 -11.69 -15.66
N ALA A 177 -6.73 -11.89 -14.46
CA ALA A 177 -7.38 -11.43 -13.24
C ALA A 177 -7.60 -9.91 -13.23
N LYS A 178 -6.63 -9.12 -13.71
CA LYS A 178 -6.75 -7.66 -13.76
C LYS A 178 -7.63 -7.17 -14.91
N SER A 179 -7.62 -7.85 -16.06
CA SER A 179 -8.40 -7.45 -17.24
C SER A 179 -9.92 -7.47 -17.00
N ASN A 180 -10.38 -8.20 -15.98
CA ASN A 180 -11.79 -8.22 -15.58
C ASN A 180 -12.33 -6.82 -15.22
N ILE A 181 -11.48 -5.87 -14.83
CA ILE A 181 -11.88 -4.48 -14.58
C ILE A 181 -12.44 -3.80 -15.85
N ILE A 182 -12.10 -4.32 -17.04
CA ILE A 182 -12.49 -3.79 -18.35
C ILE A 182 -13.38 -4.78 -19.10
N SER A 183 -13.06 -6.09 -19.08
CA SER A 183 -13.74 -7.11 -19.89
C SER A 183 -15.25 -7.20 -19.65
N HIS A 184 -15.74 -6.79 -18.49
CA HIS A 184 -17.15 -6.77 -18.13
C HIS A 184 -17.83 -5.40 -18.31
N GLN A 185 -17.14 -4.43 -18.92
CA GLN A 185 -17.71 -3.12 -19.25
C GLN A 185 -18.67 -3.18 -20.44
N SER A 186 -19.56 -2.21 -20.52
CA SER A 186 -20.53 -1.99 -21.58
C SER A 186 -20.10 -0.83 -22.51
N GLU A 187 -20.87 -0.59 -23.57
CA GLU A 187 -20.62 0.50 -24.54
C GLU A 187 -20.74 1.91 -23.92
N ASN A 188 -21.38 2.03 -22.76
CA ASN A 188 -21.53 3.32 -22.07
C ASN A 188 -20.44 3.57 -21.01
N ASP A 189 -19.48 2.66 -20.90
CA ASP A 189 -18.41 2.74 -19.91
C ASP A 189 -17.10 3.27 -20.52
N PHE A 190 -16.15 3.66 -19.69
CA PHE A 190 -14.89 4.24 -20.09
C PHE A 190 -13.72 3.47 -19.51
N CYS A 191 -12.64 3.29 -20.28
CA CYS A 191 -11.41 2.73 -19.75
C CYS A 191 -10.18 3.51 -20.20
N PHE A 192 -9.23 3.63 -19.27
CA PHE A 192 -7.93 4.28 -19.45
C PHE A 192 -6.85 3.25 -19.18
N VAL A 193 -5.97 3.01 -20.13
CA VAL A 193 -5.07 1.86 -20.12
C VAL A 193 -3.65 2.33 -20.41
N GLY A 194 -2.68 1.85 -19.61
CA GLY A 194 -1.27 2.13 -19.83
C GLY A 194 -0.70 1.38 -21.03
N GLU A 195 0.27 1.95 -21.71
CA GLU A 195 0.85 1.43 -22.96
C GLU A 195 1.39 -0.01 -22.84
N ASN A 196 1.90 -0.39 -21.67
CA ASN A 196 2.47 -1.74 -21.44
C ASN A 196 1.44 -2.79 -21.03
N VAL A 197 0.15 -2.44 -21.01
CA VAL A 197 -0.92 -3.39 -20.76
C VAL A 197 -1.29 -4.06 -22.08
N PRO A 198 -1.33 -5.41 -22.17
CA PRO A 198 -1.75 -6.11 -23.37
C PRO A 198 -3.21 -5.79 -23.76
N ASP A 199 -3.54 -6.01 -25.02
CA ASP A 199 -4.89 -5.82 -25.54
C ASP A 199 -5.92 -6.61 -24.73
N ILE A 200 -7.04 -5.93 -24.43
CA ILE A 200 -8.17 -6.49 -23.70
C ILE A 200 -9.40 -6.42 -24.58
N GLU A 201 -10.12 -7.53 -24.73
CA GLU A 201 -11.44 -7.51 -25.38
C GLU A 201 -12.39 -6.63 -24.55
N HIS A 202 -12.95 -5.59 -25.16
CA HIS A 202 -13.78 -4.59 -24.50
C HIS A 202 -14.86 -4.05 -25.41
N LYS A 203 -15.87 -3.40 -24.80
CA LYS A 203 -16.95 -2.67 -25.49
C LYS A 203 -16.94 -1.18 -25.16
N SER A 204 -16.29 -0.80 -24.09
CA SER A 204 -16.22 0.56 -23.56
C SER A 204 -15.38 1.49 -24.45
N GLU A 205 -15.52 2.80 -24.28
CA GLU A 205 -14.63 3.79 -24.88
C GLU A 205 -13.24 3.70 -24.19
N MET A 206 -12.20 3.43 -25.00
CA MET A 206 -10.83 3.22 -24.47
C MET A 206 -9.89 4.35 -24.86
N LYS A 207 -9.14 4.85 -23.88
CA LYS A 207 -7.99 5.75 -24.10
C LYS A 207 -6.71 5.08 -23.58
N ILE A 208 -5.68 5.00 -24.45
CA ILE A 208 -4.34 4.53 -24.07
C ILE A 208 -3.51 5.73 -23.60
N ILE A 209 -2.85 5.58 -22.47
CA ILE A 209 -1.94 6.58 -21.88
C ILE A 209 -0.50 6.04 -21.97
N SER A 210 0.30 6.59 -22.87
CA SER A 210 1.69 6.16 -23.10
C SER A 210 2.70 7.08 -22.42
N SER A 211 2.40 8.37 -22.36
CA SER A 211 3.26 9.39 -21.75
C SER A 211 2.42 10.54 -21.23
N PRO A 212 2.95 11.35 -20.32
CA PRO A 212 2.29 12.61 -19.96
C PRO A 212 2.21 13.54 -21.17
N GLU A 213 1.01 14.02 -21.50
CA GLU A 213 0.81 15.03 -22.54
C GLU A 213 1.07 16.46 -22.01
N ARG A 214 1.22 16.59 -20.69
CA ARG A 214 1.36 17.86 -19.97
C ARG A 214 2.61 17.83 -19.10
N ASP A 215 3.17 19.00 -18.82
CA ASP A 215 4.21 19.15 -17.80
C ASP A 215 3.53 19.35 -16.44
N TYR A 216 3.56 18.29 -15.61
CA TYR A 216 2.97 18.31 -14.29
C TYR A 216 3.95 18.79 -13.24
N GLU A 217 3.59 19.82 -12.51
CA GLU A 217 4.24 20.19 -11.26
C GLU A 217 3.65 19.31 -10.14
N LEU A 218 4.48 18.46 -9.51
CA LEU A 218 4.06 17.53 -8.48
C LEU A 218 4.77 17.79 -7.15
N ASN A 219 4.05 17.72 -6.05
CA ASN A 219 4.63 17.72 -4.70
C ASN A 219 5.06 16.34 -4.23
N ILE A 220 4.86 15.31 -5.06
CA ILE A 220 5.29 13.93 -4.79
C ILE A 220 6.47 13.55 -5.68
N LEU A 221 7.36 12.74 -5.13
CA LEU A 221 8.61 12.35 -5.81
C LEU A 221 8.39 11.26 -6.86
N GLY A 222 9.24 11.27 -7.89
CA GLY A 222 9.35 10.24 -8.92
C GLY A 222 8.64 10.59 -10.23
N GLU A 223 9.37 10.56 -11.34
CA GLU A 223 8.89 10.86 -12.70
C GLU A 223 7.70 9.98 -13.13
N HIS A 224 7.62 8.73 -12.64
CA HIS A 224 6.48 7.85 -12.88
C HIS A 224 5.15 8.42 -12.39
N ASN A 225 5.17 9.37 -11.43
CA ASN A 225 3.95 10.01 -10.94
C ASN A 225 3.38 11.02 -11.93
N LYS A 226 4.14 11.48 -12.93
CA LYS A 226 3.60 12.29 -14.02
C LYS A 226 2.63 11.49 -14.90
N ILE A 227 2.91 10.18 -15.12
CA ILE A 227 1.99 9.27 -15.81
C ILE A 227 0.75 9.02 -14.95
N ASN A 228 0.90 8.82 -13.64
CA ASN A 228 -0.24 8.70 -12.73
C ASN A 228 -1.12 9.97 -12.76
N ALA A 229 -0.50 11.15 -12.82
CA ALA A 229 -1.19 12.43 -12.94
C ALA A 229 -1.94 12.57 -14.26
N GLU A 230 -1.39 12.06 -15.38
CA GLU A 230 -2.08 12.04 -16.67
C GLU A 230 -3.38 11.20 -16.62
N PHE A 231 -3.32 10.00 -16.02
CA PHE A 231 -4.54 9.21 -15.79
C PHE A 231 -5.58 9.98 -14.96
N VAL A 232 -5.14 10.63 -13.90
CA VAL A 232 -6.01 11.43 -13.03
C VAL A 232 -6.65 12.57 -13.81
N PHE A 233 -5.86 13.31 -14.60
CA PHE A 233 -6.34 14.41 -15.40
C PHE A 233 -7.41 13.95 -16.40
N GLU A 234 -7.11 12.93 -17.19
CA GLU A 234 -8.01 12.41 -18.23
C GLU A 234 -9.33 11.88 -17.66
N VAL A 235 -9.27 11.17 -16.54
CA VAL A 235 -10.49 10.70 -15.86
C VAL A 235 -11.28 11.86 -15.27
N ALA A 236 -10.63 12.84 -14.65
CA ALA A 236 -11.31 13.99 -14.07
C ALA A 236 -12.05 14.83 -15.14
N LYS A 237 -11.54 14.87 -16.37
CA LYS A 237 -12.19 15.56 -17.52
C LYS A 237 -13.55 14.99 -17.90
N LEU A 238 -13.87 13.74 -17.52
CA LEU A 238 -15.19 13.17 -17.72
C LEU A 238 -16.27 13.84 -16.85
N PHE A 239 -15.85 14.58 -15.81
CA PHE A 239 -16.78 15.22 -14.89
C PHE A 239 -17.07 16.65 -15.35
N TYR A 240 -18.32 16.98 -15.57
CA TYR A 240 -18.78 18.27 -16.10
C TYR A 240 -18.29 19.50 -15.34
N LYS A 241 -18.02 19.38 -14.04
CA LYS A 241 -17.55 20.46 -13.17
C LYS A 241 -16.02 20.60 -13.14
N ALA A 242 -15.30 19.74 -13.82
CA ALA A 242 -13.85 19.70 -13.76
C ALA A 242 -13.27 20.64 -14.82
N ASP A 243 -12.82 21.82 -14.38
CA ASP A 243 -12.01 22.74 -15.15
C ASP A 243 -10.54 22.33 -15.11
N ASP A 244 -9.82 22.49 -16.22
CA ASP A 244 -8.41 22.10 -16.34
C ASP A 244 -7.53 22.73 -15.26
N GLU A 245 -7.76 24.01 -14.94
CA GLU A 245 -6.98 24.73 -13.92
C GLU A 245 -7.23 24.13 -12.53
N ILE A 246 -8.47 23.74 -12.22
CA ILE A 246 -8.83 23.14 -10.94
C ILE A 246 -8.21 21.73 -10.83
N ILE A 247 -8.26 20.94 -11.93
CA ILE A 247 -7.64 19.62 -11.98
C ILE A 247 -6.13 19.74 -11.75
N LEU A 248 -5.44 20.58 -12.52
CA LEU A 248 -3.99 20.77 -12.42
C LEU A 248 -3.58 21.27 -11.04
N LYS A 249 -4.36 22.19 -10.46
CA LYS A 249 -4.15 22.64 -9.07
C LYS A 249 -4.28 21.49 -8.08
N GLY A 250 -5.32 20.67 -8.20
CA GLY A 250 -5.54 19.51 -7.32
C GLY A 250 -4.44 18.46 -7.42
N ILE A 251 -3.91 18.23 -8.62
CA ILE A 251 -2.77 17.35 -8.87
C ILE A 251 -1.51 17.91 -8.21
N LYS A 252 -1.20 19.20 -8.41
CA LYS A 252 -0.05 19.88 -7.80
C LYS A 252 -0.11 19.89 -6.28
N GLU A 253 -1.28 20.16 -5.70
CA GLU A 253 -1.48 20.22 -4.24
C GLU A 253 -1.51 18.84 -3.56
N PHE A 254 -1.54 17.76 -4.31
CA PHE A 254 -1.53 16.41 -3.75
C PHE A 254 -0.18 16.11 -3.08
N LYS A 255 -0.21 15.85 -1.77
CA LYS A 255 0.99 15.65 -0.94
C LYS A 255 1.45 14.19 -0.83
N GLY A 256 0.84 13.28 -1.60
CA GLY A 256 1.12 11.85 -1.48
C GLY A 256 0.22 11.14 -0.49
N LEU A 257 0.57 9.88 -0.24
CA LEU A 257 -0.11 9.04 0.75
C LEU A 257 0.65 9.12 2.06
N PRO A 258 -0.05 9.17 3.20
CA PRO A 258 0.59 9.06 4.50
C PRO A 258 1.49 7.82 4.58
N HIS A 259 2.65 7.96 5.19
CA HIS A 259 3.62 6.88 5.43
C HIS A 259 4.22 6.22 4.16
N ARG A 260 4.05 6.83 2.98
CA ARG A 260 4.63 6.36 1.71
C ARG A 260 5.54 7.43 1.11
N LEU A 261 6.80 7.42 1.51
CA LEU A 261 7.82 8.41 1.17
C LEU A 261 7.27 9.85 1.32
N GLU A 262 6.48 10.03 2.38
CA GLU A 262 5.78 11.27 2.70
C GLU A 262 6.76 12.30 3.25
N TYR A 263 6.95 13.39 2.52
CA TYR A 263 7.62 14.58 3.07
C TYR A 263 6.69 15.26 4.07
N PHE A 264 7.09 15.32 5.35
CA PHE A 264 6.21 15.88 6.39
C PHE A 264 6.80 17.05 7.16
N ALA A 265 8.14 17.19 7.22
CA ALA A 265 8.78 18.25 7.96
C ALA A 265 10.15 18.64 7.39
N GLU A 266 10.54 19.91 7.60
CA GLU A 266 11.92 20.39 7.53
C GLU A 266 12.27 21.04 8.86
N ILE A 267 13.24 20.47 9.59
CA ILE A 267 13.71 20.96 10.89
C ILE A 267 15.23 21.12 10.79
N ASP A 268 15.73 22.27 11.19
CA ASP A 268 17.15 22.64 11.12
C ASP A 268 17.76 22.45 9.70
N LYS A 269 16.96 22.70 8.67
CA LYS A 269 17.29 22.49 7.27
C LYS A 269 17.51 21.02 6.89
N VAL A 270 17.05 20.07 7.69
CA VAL A 270 16.99 18.65 7.38
C VAL A 270 15.54 18.32 6.98
N ARG A 271 15.37 17.70 5.81
CA ARG A 271 14.08 17.25 5.31
C ARG A 271 13.79 15.85 5.81
N TYR A 272 12.59 15.64 6.37
CA TYR A 272 12.19 14.35 6.94
C TYR A 272 11.11 13.69 6.10
N TYR A 273 11.33 12.41 5.77
CA TYR A 273 10.43 11.58 4.97
C TYR A 273 9.98 10.35 5.75
N ASP A 274 8.67 10.11 5.80
CA ASP A 274 8.06 8.94 6.39
C ASP A 274 7.71 7.92 5.29
N ASP A 275 8.41 6.80 5.26
CA ASP A 275 8.16 5.65 4.38
C ASP A 275 7.92 4.38 5.20
N SER A 276 7.22 4.53 6.32
CA SER A 276 6.96 3.44 7.27
C SER A 276 6.23 2.25 6.66
N ILE A 277 5.55 2.41 5.52
CA ILE A 277 4.88 1.32 4.80
C ILE A 277 5.87 0.35 4.13
N SER A 278 7.14 0.75 3.94
CA SER A 278 8.17 -0.05 3.26
C SER A 278 8.64 -1.19 4.16
N THR A 279 8.26 -2.42 3.79
CA THR A 279 8.49 -3.63 4.58
C THR A 279 9.42 -4.65 3.92
N ILE A 280 10.06 -4.27 2.81
CA ILE A 280 11.01 -5.11 2.05
C ILE A 280 12.24 -4.31 1.61
N PRO A 281 13.40 -4.96 1.42
CA PRO A 281 14.65 -4.33 1.00
C PRO A 281 14.54 -3.44 -0.24
N GLU A 282 13.89 -3.92 -1.29
CA GLU A 282 13.74 -3.19 -2.56
C GLU A 282 12.97 -1.88 -2.39
N ALA A 283 12.00 -1.84 -1.48
CA ALA A 283 11.23 -0.62 -1.21
C ALA A 283 12.12 0.43 -0.54
N CYS A 284 12.94 0.03 0.43
CA CYS A 284 13.90 0.91 1.08
C CYS A 284 14.92 1.47 0.09
N ILE A 285 15.51 0.62 -0.75
CA ILE A 285 16.47 1.03 -1.78
C ILE A 285 15.81 2.04 -2.74
N ASN A 286 14.58 1.77 -3.17
CA ASN A 286 13.85 2.68 -4.05
C ASN A 286 13.51 4.02 -3.38
N ALA A 287 13.18 4.02 -2.09
CA ALA A 287 12.95 5.24 -1.33
C ALA A 287 14.22 6.11 -1.30
N VAL A 288 15.37 5.52 -0.99
CA VAL A 288 16.65 6.22 -0.99
C VAL A 288 17.00 6.79 -2.37
N LYS A 289 16.81 6.01 -3.44
CA LYS A 289 17.08 6.46 -4.82
C LYS A 289 16.13 7.57 -5.30
N SER A 290 14.96 7.70 -4.68
CA SER A 290 13.93 8.68 -5.09
C SER A 290 14.09 10.04 -4.41
N VAL A 291 14.86 10.13 -3.33
CA VAL A 291 15.05 11.36 -2.57
C VAL A 291 16.43 11.96 -2.87
N GLU A 292 16.47 13.25 -3.17
CA GLU A 292 17.72 13.94 -3.41
C GLU A 292 18.45 14.24 -2.09
N ASN A 293 19.78 14.12 -2.11
CA ASN A 293 20.66 14.47 -0.99
C ASN A 293 20.28 13.75 0.32
N VAL A 294 20.11 12.42 0.25
CA VAL A 294 19.89 11.60 1.45
C VAL A 294 21.13 11.60 2.32
N GLY A 295 20.96 11.97 3.59
CA GLY A 295 22.02 12.00 4.61
C GLY A 295 21.92 10.83 5.58
N SER A 296 20.70 10.43 5.93
CA SER A 296 20.48 9.28 6.81
C SER A 296 19.22 8.49 6.46
N VAL A 297 19.25 7.19 6.78
CA VAL A 297 18.12 6.26 6.60
C VAL A 297 17.97 5.43 7.86
N ILE A 298 16.75 5.38 8.40
CA ILE A 298 16.40 4.52 9.54
C ILE A 298 15.80 3.22 8.99
N VAL A 299 16.44 2.08 9.33
CA VAL A 299 16.10 0.74 8.86
C VAL A 299 15.87 -0.20 10.03
N GLY A 300 14.79 -0.98 10.01
CA GLY A 300 14.56 -2.03 11.00
C GLY A 300 13.11 -2.19 11.44
N GLY A 301 12.85 -3.29 12.12
CA GLY A 301 11.54 -3.75 12.58
C GLY A 301 11.57 -5.24 12.89
N MET A 302 10.40 -5.91 12.81
CA MET A 302 10.28 -7.35 13.05
C MET A 302 10.99 -8.15 11.94
N ASP A 303 11.83 -9.10 12.32
CA ASP A 303 12.45 -10.00 11.35
C ASP A 303 11.49 -11.10 10.90
N ARG A 304 11.26 -11.20 9.59
CA ARG A 304 10.44 -12.23 8.95
C ARG A 304 11.25 -13.35 8.33
N GLY A 305 12.58 -13.33 8.47
CA GLY A 305 13.47 -14.29 7.81
C GLY A 305 13.60 -14.12 6.28
N ILE A 306 13.23 -12.95 5.73
CA ILE A 306 13.43 -12.67 4.31
C ILE A 306 14.91 -12.38 4.01
N ASP A 307 15.28 -12.42 2.73
CA ASP A 307 16.62 -12.10 2.27
C ASP A 307 16.86 -10.57 2.32
N TYR A 308 18.00 -10.15 2.88
CA TYR A 308 18.46 -8.76 2.96
C TYR A 308 19.79 -8.52 2.23
N ASP A 309 20.33 -9.49 1.46
CA ASP A 309 21.63 -9.38 0.81
C ASP A 309 21.70 -8.13 -0.08
N ILE A 310 20.67 -7.88 -0.89
CA ILE A 310 20.62 -6.70 -1.76
C ILE A 310 20.66 -5.36 -0.99
N LEU A 311 20.11 -5.31 0.23
CA LEU A 311 20.15 -4.11 1.06
C LEU A 311 21.50 -3.99 1.75
N ALA A 312 22.10 -5.09 2.20
CA ALA A 312 23.44 -5.08 2.77
C ALA A 312 24.48 -4.61 1.74
N ASP A 313 24.40 -5.09 0.51
CA ASP A 313 25.25 -4.63 -0.60
C ASP A 313 25.02 -3.15 -0.91
N PHE A 314 23.74 -2.72 -0.96
CA PHE A 314 23.41 -1.32 -1.18
C PHE A 314 23.97 -0.40 -0.07
N ILE A 315 23.97 -0.84 1.19
CA ILE A 315 24.56 -0.11 2.32
C ILE A 315 26.09 0.04 2.12
N ARG A 316 26.78 -1.02 1.71
CA ARG A 316 28.23 -0.99 1.44
C ARG A 316 28.59 -0.03 0.30
N ASP A 317 27.75 -0.02 -0.76
CA ASP A 317 28.00 0.79 -1.95
C ASP A 317 27.68 2.30 -1.75
N ASN A 318 27.02 2.68 -0.65
CA ASN A 318 26.56 4.05 -0.39
C ASN A 318 27.18 4.64 0.88
N GLU A 319 28.50 4.68 0.96
CA GLU A 319 29.27 5.15 2.15
C GLU A 319 28.98 6.59 2.59
N ASN A 320 28.41 7.42 1.70
CA ASN A 320 28.04 8.80 1.99
C ASN A 320 26.67 8.96 2.67
N ILE A 321 25.91 7.86 2.83
CA ILE A 321 24.62 7.82 3.51
C ILE A 321 24.78 7.10 4.85
N LEU A 322 24.31 7.70 5.93
CA LEU A 322 24.28 7.06 7.23
C LEU A 322 23.07 6.12 7.36
N PHE A 323 23.29 4.83 7.54
CA PHE A 323 22.25 3.86 7.84
C PHE A 323 22.16 3.61 9.34
N ILE A 324 21.00 3.91 9.93
CA ILE A 324 20.73 3.71 11.35
C ILE A 324 19.85 2.48 11.48
N LEU A 325 20.46 1.38 11.90
CA LEU A 325 19.82 0.09 12.03
C LEU A 325 19.18 -0.05 13.40
N CYS A 326 17.95 -0.56 13.49
CA CYS A 326 17.27 -0.76 14.78
C CYS A 326 16.41 -2.04 14.76
N TYR A 327 16.06 -2.51 15.96
CA TYR A 327 15.27 -3.71 16.19
C TYR A 327 15.93 -5.01 15.65
N GLU A 328 15.18 -6.11 15.61
CA GLU A 328 15.65 -7.43 15.17
C GLU A 328 16.21 -7.44 13.76
N THR A 329 15.50 -6.81 12.82
CA THR A 329 15.97 -6.72 11.43
C THR A 329 17.26 -5.91 11.34
N GLY A 330 17.37 -4.81 12.07
CA GLY A 330 18.62 -4.02 12.11
C GLY A 330 19.80 -4.83 12.65
N LEU A 331 19.59 -5.61 13.71
CA LEU A 331 20.60 -6.51 14.26
C LEU A 331 21.02 -7.59 13.25
N ARG A 332 20.07 -8.16 12.49
CA ARG A 332 20.39 -9.15 11.47
C ARG A 332 21.19 -8.56 10.31
N ILE A 333 20.79 -7.39 9.80
CA ILE A 333 21.51 -6.71 8.73
C ILE A 333 22.93 -6.34 9.18
N SER A 334 23.10 -5.87 10.43
CA SER A 334 24.42 -5.54 10.93
C SER A 334 25.36 -6.76 10.97
N LYS A 335 24.88 -7.94 11.36
CA LYS A 335 25.65 -9.20 11.26
C LYS A 335 26.04 -9.54 9.83
N MET A 336 25.16 -9.33 8.85
CA MET A 336 25.46 -9.54 7.43
C MET A 336 26.52 -8.54 6.91
N LEU A 337 26.61 -7.36 7.53
CA LEU A 337 27.65 -6.37 7.25
C LEU A 337 28.99 -6.69 7.93
N GLY A 338 29.07 -7.76 8.74
CA GLY A 338 30.29 -8.22 9.38
C GLY A 338 30.47 -7.76 10.83
N PHE A 339 29.42 -7.20 11.45
CA PHE A 339 29.48 -6.84 12.87
C PHE A 339 29.39 -8.10 13.72
N GLU A 340 30.39 -8.35 14.55
CA GLU A 340 30.39 -9.43 15.53
C GLU A 340 30.06 -8.85 16.93
N TYR A 341 29.21 -9.55 17.68
CA TYR A 341 28.86 -9.22 19.04
C TYR A 341 29.35 -10.31 19.97
N GLU A 342 30.17 -9.98 20.95
CA GLU A 342 30.79 -10.94 21.85
C GLU A 342 29.84 -11.61 22.83
N ASP A 343 28.56 -11.29 22.90
CA ASP A 343 27.63 -11.95 23.81
C ASP A 343 26.22 -12.07 23.31
N ASN A 344 25.58 -13.23 23.64
CA ASN A 344 24.17 -13.51 23.44
C ASN A 344 23.24 -12.63 24.31
N SER A 345 23.73 -11.58 24.91
CA SER A 345 23.02 -10.71 25.86
C SER A 345 22.14 -9.63 25.19
N ILE A 346 22.12 -9.53 23.86
CA ILE A 346 21.20 -8.65 23.16
C ILE A 346 20.04 -9.47 22.58
N TYR A 347 19.19 -10.04 23.45
CA TYR A 347 17.95 -10.69 23.05
C TYR A 347 16.74 -9.77 23.23
N PRO A 348 15.69 -9.97 22.42
CA PRO A 348 14.48 -9.14 22.38
C PRO A 348 13.78 -8.94 23.73
N GLU A 349 13.90 -9.88 24.65
CA GLU A 349 13.30 -9.78 25.99
C GLU A 349 13.92 -8.68 26.87
N GLU A 350 15.15 -8.25 26.55
CA GLU A 350 15.85 -7.19 27.27
C GLU A 350 15.78 -5.82 26.58
N PHE A 351 15.30 -5.73 25.33
CA PHE A 351 15.12 -4.46 24.61
C PHE A 351 14.17 -3.49 25.33
N GLY A 352 13.27 -3.98 26.17
CA GLY A 352 12.37 -3.15 26.99
C GLY A 352 13.03 -2.48 28.20
N ASN A 353 14.22 -2.93 28.63
CA ASN A 353 14.90 -2.48 29.86
C ASN A 353 16.31 -1.88 29.65
N ILE A 354 16.86 -1.91 28.44
CA ILE A 354 18.20 -1.33 28.19
C ILE A 354 18.04 0.16 27.84
N MET A 355 17.87 0.95 28.85
CA MET A 355 18.05 2.39 28.80
C MET A 355 19.58 2.67 28.69
N SER A 356 20.10 2.91 27.49
CA SER A 356 21.41 3.55 27.31
C SER A 356 22.57 2.85 26.61
N THR A 357 22.39 1.87 25.75
CA THR A 357 23.56 1.43 24.98
C THR A 357 23.39 1.77 23.51
N THR A 358 23.87 2.96 23.14
CA THR A 358 24.13 3.31 21.74
C THR A 358 25.48 2.65 21.40
N TYR A 359 25.46 1.59 20.58
CA TYR A 359 26.72 1.10 20.01
C TYR A 359 27.05 2.01 18.83
N VAL A 360 27.78 3.08 19.14
CA VAL A 360 28.52 3.83 18.13
C VAL A 360 29.85 3.09 18.02
N GLY A 361 29.96 2.16 17.09
CA GLY A 361 31.22 1.49 16.84
C GLY A 361 32.18 2.44 16.15
N SER A 362 33.14 2.99 16.87
CA SER A 362 34.42 3.33 16.29
C SER A 362 35.20 2.01 16.24
N TRP A 363 35.26 1.44 15.06
CA TRP A 363 35.80 0.11 14.81
C TRP A 363 37.31 0.21 14.62
N GLU A 364 38.08 -0.05 15.64
CA GLU A 364 39.50 -0.33 15.51
C GLU A 364 39.68 -1.84 15.27
N GLU A 365 40.09 -2.16 14.03
CA GLU A 365 40.82 -3.35 13.60
C GLU A 365 40.24 -4.72 13.94
N ILE A 366 39.40 -5.21 13.05
CA ILE A 366 39.36 -6.65 12.75
C ILE A 366 40.10 -6.83 11.42
N GLU A 367 41.22 -7.56 11.46
CA GLU A 367 42.02 -7.91 10.29
C GLU A 367 41.10 -8.63 9.26
N ASP A 368 41.03 -8.08 8.04
CA ASP A 368 40.41 -8.62 6.83
C ASP A 368 38.91 -8.36 6.57
N VAL A 369 38.14 -7.62 7.33
CA VAL A 369 36.80 -7.17 6.93
C VAL A 369 36.68 -5.66 7.09
N SER A 370 36.66 -4.93 5.99
CA SER A 370 36.35 -3.49 5.99
C SER A 370 34.87 -3.28 6.36
N LEU A 371 34.58 -2.96 7.61
CA LEU A 371 33.24 -2.60 8.07
C LEU A 371 32.86 -1.22 7.49
N PRO A 372 31.63 -1.03 7.02
CA PRO A 372 31.23 0.26 6.51
C PRO A 372 31.12 1.29 7.63
N ASN A 373 31.83 2.43 7.50
CA ASN A 373 31.85 3.53 8.45
C ASN A 373 30.54 4.32 8.53
N ASN A 374 29.54 3.98 7.71
CA ASN A 374 28.28 4.67 7.54
C ASN A 374 27.10 3.95 8.21
N VAL A 375 27.35 3.09 9.19
CA VAL A 375 26.31 2.31 9.87
C VAL A 375 26.34 2.58 11.37
N MET A 376 25.18 2.83 11.96
CA MET A 376 24.95 2.87 13.40
C MET A 376 23.88 1.85 13.76
N LEU A 377 24.05 1.15 14.88
CA LEU A 377 23.06 0.22 15.42
C LEU A 377 22.48 0.77 16.71
N THR A 378 21.16 0.70 16.86
CA THR A 378 20.47 1.14 18.08
C THR A 378 19.30 0.23 18.40
N VAL A 379 18.76 0.35 19.62
CA VAL A 379 17.74 -0.57 20.14
C VAL A 379 16.33 -0.26 19.64
N ASN A 380 15.99 1.02 19.41
CA ASN A 380 14.63 1.43 19.08
C ASN A 380 14.59 2.70 18.21
N LEU A 381 13.37 3.10 17.83
CA LEU A 381 13.13 4.25 16.97
C LEU A 381 13.47 5.60 17.66
N ASP A 382 13.30 5.71 18.99
CA ASP A 382 13.64 6.92 19.75
C ASP A 382 15.10 7.27 19.59
N TYR A 383 15.99 6.31 19.85
CA TYR A 383 17.43 6.49 19.68
C TYR A 383 17.80 6.66 18.20
N ALA A 384 17.14 5.94 17.29
CA ALA A 384 17.40 6.08 15.85
C ALA A 384 17.11 7.52 15.37
N VAL A 385 16.00 8.11 15.79
CA VAL A 385 15.65 9.50 15.44
C VAL A 385 16.63 10.48 16.06
N ARG A 386 17.05 10.28 17.32
CA ARG A 386 18.07 11.11 17.95
C ARG A 386 19.39 11.07 17.19
N LEU A 387 19.87 9.88 16.81
CA LEU A 387 21.07 9.72 16.01
C LEU A 387 20.93 10.39 14.63
N ALA A 388 19.76 10.26 13.99
CA ALA A 388 19.47 10.92 12.71
C ALA A 388 19.54 12.45 12.84
N LYS A 389 18.91 13.03 13.86
CA LYS A 389 18.96 14.48 14.13
C LYS A 389 20.39 14.98 14.33
N GLN A 390 21.23 14.23 15.07
CA GLN A 390 22.60 14.64 15.38
C GLN A 390 23.56 14.51 14.20
N ASN A 391 23.30 13.57 13.27
CA ASN A 391 24.27 13.21 12.23
C ASN A 391 23.84 13.60 10.81
N THR A 392 22.57 13.91 10.57
CA THR A 392 22.12 14.38 9.25
C THR A 392 22.47 15.85 9.07
N LYS A 393 23.26 16.15 8.05
CA LYS A 393 23.73 17.53 7.80
C LYS A 393 22.60 18.42 7.25
N PRO A 394 22.59 19.72 7.57
CA PRO A 394 21.69 20.69 6.95
C PRO A 394 21.73 20.64 5.42
N GLY A 395 20.57 20.69 4.78
CA GLY A 395 20.39 20.55 3.32
C GLY A 395 20.22 19.11 2.84
N MET A 396 20.37 18.14 3.75
CA MET A 396 20.16 16.71 3.45
C MET A 396 18.79 16.23 3.89
N ALA A 397 18.49 14.97 3.61
CA ALA A 397 17.25 14.31 3.99
C ALA A 397 17.49 13.13 4.96
N CYS A 398 16.58 12.95 5.91
CA CYS A 398 16.43 11.77 6.74
C CYS A 398 15.18 11.00 6.31
N ILE A 399 15.29 9.70 6.10
CA ILE A 399 14.20 8.83 5.67
C ILE A 399 13.98 7.74 6.70
N LEU A 400 12.75 7.58 7.21
CA LEU A 400 12.32 6.32 7.83
C LEU A 400 11.87 5.38 6.72
N SER A 401 12.67 4.39 6.33
CA SER A 401 12.28 3.33 5.38
C SER A 401 12.74 1.97 5.89
N PRO A 402 11.90 1.33 6.71
CA PRO A 402 12.30 0.27 7.63
C PRO A 402 12.78 -1.02 6.96
N ALA A 403 12.39 -1.31 5.73
CA ALA A 403 12.59 -2.60 5.06
C ALA A 403 12.03 -3.81 5.82
N ALA A 404 11.23 -3.57 6.87
CA ALA A 404 10.71 -4.58 7.77
C ALA A 404 9.32 -4.21 8.30
N PRO A 405 8.47 -5.18 8.68
CA PRO A 405 7.21 -4.94 9.33
C PRO A 405 7.36 -4.24 10.69
N SER A 406 6.29 -3.56 11.11
CA SER A 406 6.22 -2.85 12.38
C SER A 406 5.75 -3.71 13.56
N TYR A 407 5.20 -4.90 13.28
CA TYR A 407 4.60 -5.78 14.31
C TYR A 407 5.62 -6.17 15.39
N GLY A 408 5.10 -6.39 16.60
CA GLY A 408 5.95 -6.67 17.77
C GLY A 408 6.40 -5.41 18.51
N TYR A 409 6.55 -4.28 17.80
CA TYR A 409 6.96 -2.98 18.36
C TYR A 409 5.86 -1.94 18.25
N PHE A 410 5.05 -2.01 17.21
CA PHE A 410 3.91 -1.13 16.92
C PHE A 410 2.71 -1.97 16.46
N LYS A 411 1.52 -1.43 16.62
CA LYS A 411 0.27 -2.07 16.20
C LYS A 411 0.24 -2.27 14.67
N ASN A 412 0.77 -1.32 13.92
CA ASN A 412 0.81 -1.29 12.46
C ASN A 412 1.86 -0.27 11.96
N PHE A 413 2.04 -0.16 10.65
CA PHE A 413 2.99 0.80 10.06
C PHE A 413 2.54 2.25 10.23
N GLU A 414 1.24 2.51 10.32
CA GLU A 414 0.69 3.84 10.55
C GLU A 414 1.12 4.37 11.92
N GLU A 415 1.00 3.55 12.98
CA GLU A 415 1.45 3.93 14.32
C GLU A 415 2.95 4.18 14.36
N ARG A 416 3.77 3.36 13.69
CA ARG A 416 5.22 3.57 13.58
C ARG A 416 5.54 4.89 12.88
N GLY A 417 4.88 5.20 11.79
CA GLY A 417 5.07 6.44 11.04
C GLY A 417 4.65 7.67 11.85
N GLU A 418 3.48 7.64 12.49
CA GLU A 418 3.04 8.72 13.36
C GLU A 418 3.98 8.93 14.55
N TYR A 419 4.49 7.85 15.14
CA TYR A 419 5.45 7.94 16.21
C TYR A 419 6.79 8.55 15.75
N PHE A 420 7.24 8.19 14.55
CA PHE A 420 8.42 8.82 13.92
C PHE A 420 8.23 10.34 13.77
N LYS A 421 7.08 10.77 13.24
CA LYS A 421 6.75 12.20 13.06
C LYS A 421 6.78 12.93 14.40
N GLN A 422 6.16 12.35 15.44
CA GLN A 422 6.17 12.92 16.79
C GLN A 422 7.59 13.09 17.34
N LEU A 423 8.45 12.07 17.19
CA LEU A 423 9.84 12.14 17.66
C LEU A 423 10.67 13.20 16.91
N VAL A 424 10.41 13.34 15.60
CA VAL A 424 11.08 14.38 14.79
C VAL A 424 10.65 15.77 15.22
N GLU A 425 9.37 16.00 15.46
CA GLU A 425 8.80 17.31 15.82
C GLU A 425 9.03 17.69 17.28
N GLN A 426 9.34 16.73 18.17
CA GLN A 426 9.70 17.01 19.54
C GLN A 426 10.99 17.84 19.60
N LYS A 427 10.93 18.99 20.29
CA LYS A 427 12.12 19.76 20.64
C LYS A 427 12.91 18.96 21.67
N GLU A 428 14.20 18.83 21.47
CA GLU A 428 15.07 18.29 22.53
C GLU A 428 14.91 19.20 23.75
N SER A 429 14.45 18.60 24.87
CA SER A 429 14.50 19.30 26.16
C SER A 429 15.96 19.36 26.55
N ASP A 430 16.50 20.57 26.72
CA ASP A 430 17.85 20.84 27.21
C ASP A 430 18.17 20.09 28.52
#